data_6c579d8383316035f5dacc5bd25483c9
#
_entry.id   6c579d8383316035f5dacc5bd25483c9
#
_cell.length_a   1.000
_cell.length_b   1.000
_cell.length_c   1.000
_cell.angle_alpha   90.00
_cell.angle_beta   90.00
_cell.angle_gamma   90.00
#
_symmetry.space_group_name_H-M   'P 1'
#
loop_
_entity.id
_entity.type
_entity.pdbx_description
1 polymer ?
#
loop_
_entity_poly.entity_id
_entity_poly.type
_entity_poly.pdbx_seq_one_letter_code
_entity_poly.pdbx_strand_id
1 'polypeptide(L)'
;MNASSSTSGTGSDTSTGPGTSPRRSDATRAAILEAARERFAADGYERATIRAIAKDARIDPSMVMRYYGNKEGLFAAAVSYDLRLPDLSSAARDEVGHTLVTHFLAMWEENEELTAMLRVGATNQGGAERMQEIFREQLLPVARQACPDPEQAPTRAGLVASQLLGLALTRYVLRIPPAVALTREEITVWLGPTVQRYLTAPSP
;
A
#
# COMPACT_ATOMS: atom_id res chain seq x y z
N MET A 1 43.11 -40.27 58.10
CA MET A 1 43.96 -40.03 56.92
C MET A 1 43.18 -39.27 55.91
N ASN A 2 43.63 -38.12 55.84
CA ASN A 2 43.44 -37.08 54.76
C ASN A 2 42.06 -36.89 54.07
N ALA A 3 41.48 -35.87 54.52
CA ALA A 3 40.58 -34.96 53.95
C ALA A 3 41.25 -34.02 52.92
N SER A 4 40.54 -33.60 51.91
CA SER A 4 40.80 -32.31 51.23
C SER A 4 39.51 -31.81 50.64
N SER A 5 39.05 -30.77 51.24
CA SER A 5 37.97 -29.88 50.78
C SER A 5 38.41 -29.06 49.57
N SER A 6 37.54 -28.92 48.62
CA SER A 6 37.66 -27.87 47.59
C SER A 6 36.32 -27.24 47.34
N THR A 7 36.21 -26.04 47.78
CA THR A 7 35.13 -25.09 47.55
C THR A 7 35.16 -24.61 46.11
N SER A 8 34.04 -24.79 45.39
CA SER A 8 33.85 -24.20 44.08
C SER A 8 32.82 -23.11 44.20
N GLY A 9 33.23 -21.87 43.97
CA GLY A 9 32.40 -20.69 43.90
C GLY A 9 31.53 -20.70 42.64
N THR A 10 30.25 -20.52 42.83
CA THR A 10 29.28 -20.35 41.76
C THR A 10 29.28 -18.87 41.32
N GLY A 11 29.92 -18.60 40.20
CA GLY A 11 29.79 -17.34 39.48
C GLY A 11 28.54 -17.37 38.62
N SER A 12 27.51 -16.60 38.98
CA SER A 12 26.34 -16.36 38.16
C SER A 12 26.69 -15.35 37.09
N ASP A 13 27.02 -15.81 35.88
CA ASP A 13 27.10 -15.00 34.68
C ASP A 13 25.67 -14.74 34.18
N THR A 14 25.15 -13.56 34.48
CA THR A 14 24.01 -12.98 33.78
C THR A 14 24.48 -12.52 32.41
N SER A 15 24.36 -13.39 31.43
CA SER A 15 24.52 -13.08 30.03
C SER A 15 23.38 -12.15 29.58
N THR A 16 23.62 -10.85 29.63
CA THR A 16 22.83 -9.84 28.93
C THR A 16 23.06 -10.04 27.43
N GLY A 17 22.06 -10.60 26.75
CA GLY A 17 22.11 -10.78 25.30
C GLY A 17 22.34 -9.44 24.58
N PRO A 18 23.11 -9.41 23.48
CA PRO A 18 23.38 -8.19 22.76
C PRO A 18 22.10 -7.68 22.12
N GLY A 19 21.60 -6.53 22.61
CA GLY A 19 20.59 -5.75 21.93
C GLY A 19 21.08 -5.48 20.50
N THR A 20 20.35 -5.98 19.51
CA THR A 20 20.73 -5.87 18.09
C THR A 20 20.56 -4.41 17.69
N SER A 21 21.64 -3.63 17.78
CA SER A 21 21.68 -2.31 17.14
C SER A 21 21.36 -2.49 15.65
N PRO A 22 20.48 -1.67 15.06
CA PRO A 22 20.15 -1.74 13.64
C PRO A 22 21.46 -1.71 12.84
N ARG A 23 21.64 -2.67 11.93
CA ARG A 23 22.83 -2.70 11.09
C ARG A 23 22.94 -1.37 10.35
N ARG A 24 24.17 -0.88 10.13
CA ARG A 24 24.42 0.39 9.43
C ARG A 24 23.62 0.52 8.12
N SER A 25 23.38 -0.59 7.43
CA SER A 25 22.54 -0.71 6.25
C SER A 25 21.07 -0.37 6.52
N ASP A 26 20.52 -0.75 7.68
CA ASP A 26 19.12 -0.56 8.02
C ASP A 26 18.87 0.91 8.39
N ALA A 27 19.79 1.54 9.13
CA ALA A 27 19.74 2.97 9.40
C ALA A 27 19.84 3.80 8.11
N THR A 28 20.69 3.39 7.16
CA THR A 28 20.81 4.04 5.85
C THR A 28 19.52 3.93 5.05
N ARG A 29 18.91 2.74 4.99
CA ARG A 29 17.62 2.54 4.32
C ARG A 29 16.51 3.38 4.94
N ALA A 30 16.42 3.41 6.26
CA ALA A 30 15.43 4.21 6.97
C ALA A 30 15.57 5.71 6.66
N ALA A 31 16.81 6.25 6.67
CA ALA A 31 17.07 7.64 6.33
C ALA A 31 16.67 7.98 4.87
N ILE A 32 16.94 7.07 3.92
CA ILE A 32 16.52 7.25 2.51
C ILE A 32 15.00 7.27 2.41
N LEU A 33 14.29 6.34 3.06
CA LEU A 33 12.82 6.27 2.99
C LEU A 33 12.16 7.49 3.62
N GLU A 34 12.69 7.99 4.73
CA GLU A 34 12.16 9.21 5.37
C GLU A 34 12.31 10.41 4.45
N ALA A 35 13.52 10.67 3.95
CA ALA A 35 13.75 11.75 2.99
C ALA A 35 12.91 11.60 1.71
N ALA A 36 12.68 10.37 1.26
CA ALA A 36 11.84 10.09 0.10
C ALA A 36 10.37 10.43 0.38
N ARG A 37 9.83 10.06 1.54
CA ARG A 37 8.45 10.38 1.94
C ARG A 37 8.23 11.89 1.98
N GLU A 38 9.12 12.61 2.67
CA GLU A 38 9.04 14.07 2.75
C GLU A 38 9.10 14.73 1.36
N ARG A 39 10.02 14.26 0.53
CA ARG A 39 10.20 14.83 -0.81
C ARG A 39 9.03 14.52 -1.75
N PHE A 40 8.52 13.29 -1.74
CA PHE A 40 7.35 12.93 -2.54
C PHE A 40 6.09 13.66 -2.07
N ALA A 41 5.92 13.85 -0.77
CA ALA A 41 4.81 14.63 -0.23
C ALA A 41 4.89 16.12 -0.60
N ALA A 42 6.10 16.73 -0.57
CA ALA A 42 6.28 18.15 -0.84
C ALA A 42 6.23 18.49 -2.34
N ASP A 43 6.90 17.69 -3.17
CA ASP A 43 7.11 17.98 -4.60
C ASP A 43 6.18 17.18 -5.53
N GLY A 44 5.54 16.13 -5.01
CA GLY A 44 4.87 15.11 -5.81
C GLY A 44 5.85 14.15 -6.51
N TYR A 45 5.31 13.06 -7.05
CA TYR A 45 6.13 12.04 -7.71
C TYR A 45 6.94 12.61 -8.89
N GLU A 46 6.33 13.39 -9.78
CA GLU A 46 6.97 13.81 -11.02
C GLU A 46 8.20 14.70 -10.80
N ARG A 47 8.11 15.67 -9.89
CA ARG A 47 9.17 16.66 -9.64
C ARG A 47 10.26 16.17 -8.69
N ALA A 48 9.97 15.22 -7.80
CA ALA A 48 10.97 14.62 -6.93
C ALA A 48 12.06 13.91 -7.73
N THR A 49 13.32 14.02 -7.32
CA THR A 49 14.45 13.36 -7.97
C THR A 49 15.29 12.57 -6.98
N ILE A 50 15.89 11.46 -7.45
CA ILE A 50 16.81 10.65 -6.63
C ILE A 50 17.95 11.52 -6.04
N ARG A 51 18.48 12.48 -6.82
CA ARG A 51 19.55 13.38 -6.35
C ARG A 51 19.10 14.28 -5.21
N ALA A 52 17.89 14.83 -5.27
CA ALA A 52 17.33 15.66 -4.20
C ALA A 52 17.10 14.83 -2.94
N ILE A 53 16.50 13.66 -3.06
CA ILE A 53 16.26 12.73 -1.95
C ILE A 53 17.56 12.29 -1.29
N ALA A 54 18.58 11.93 -2.09
CA ALA A 54 19.89 11.55 -1.60
C ALA A 54 20.57 12.67 -0.82
N LYS A 55 20.46 13.93 -1.31
CA LYS A 55 20.96 15.13 -0.64
C LYS A 55 20.27 15.32 0.72
N ASP A 56 18.95 15.20 0.78
CA ASP A 56 18.18 15.35 2.01
C ASP A 56 18.53 14.26 3.04
N ALA A 57 18.69 13.01 2.57
CA ALA A 57 19.15 11.88 3.38
C ALA A 57 20.64 11.98 3.78
N ARG A 58 21.42 12.88 3.18
CA ARG A 58 22.89 12.98 3.33
C ARG A 58 23.62 11.70 2.92
N ILE A 59 23.17 11.10 1.83
CA ILE A 59 23.67 9.83 1.30
C ILE A 59 24.01 10.01 -0.17
N ASP A 60 25.00 9.23 -0.66
CA ASP A 60 25.34 9.24 -2.09
C ASP A 60 24.17 8.71 -2.95
N PRO A 61 23.82 9.38 -4.06
CA PRO A 61 22.75 8.91 -4.96
C PRO A 61 22.92 7.48 -5.46
N SER A 62 24.17 6.99 -5.62
CA SER A 62 24.44 5.62 -6.03
C SER A 62 23.97 4.60 -4.99
N MET A 63 23.99 4.96 -3.71
CA MET A 63 23.48 4.12 -2.64
C MET A 63 21.95 4.02 -2.70
N VAL A 64 21.26 5.10 -3.03
CA VAL A 64 19.79 5.07 -3.24
C VAL A 64 19.46 4.13 -4.39
N MET A 65 20.17 4.27 -5.52
CA MET A 65 20.00 3.40 -6.69
C MET A 65 20.33 1.93 -6.36
N ARG A 66 21.34 1.69 -5.56
CA ARG A 66 21.72 0.33 -5.12
C ARG A 66 20.64 -0.35 -4.26
N TYR A 67 19.94 0.40 -3.39
CA TYR A 67 18.91 -0.16 -2.50
C TYR A 67 17.55 -0.31 -3.19
N TYR A 68 17.19 0.61 -4.06
CA TYR A 68 15.83 0.73 -4.61
C TYR A 68 15.76 0.62 -6.14
N GLY A 69 16.90 0.53 -6.82
CA GLY A 69 17.00 0.34 -8.25
C GLY A 69 16.72 1.60 -9.07
N ASN A 70 15.57 2.21 -8.88
CA ASN A 70 15.12 3.40 -9.61
C ASN A 70 14.18 4.26 -8.74
N LYS A 71 13.68 5.37 -9.31
CA LYS A 71 12.74 6.27 -8.63
C LYS A 71 11.42 5.57 -8.31
N GLU A 72 10.97 4.70 -9.21
CA GLU A 72 9.76 3.91 -9.07
C GLU A 72 9.84 2.96 -7.87
N GLY A 73 10.94 2.21 -7.76
CA GLY A 73 11.19 1.31 -6.63
C GLY A 73 11.33 2.05 -5.30
N LEU A 74 11.97 3.22 -5.30
CA LEU A 74 12.04 4.07 -4.11
C LEU A 74 10.67 4.60 -3.72
N PHE A 75 9.86 5.06 -4.67
CA PHE A 75 8.51 5.54 -4.44
C PHE A 75 7.60 4.44 -3.85
N ALA A 76 7.60 3.27 -4.47
CA ALA A 76 6.84 2.11 -3.97
C ALA A 76 7.22 1.73 -2.53
N ALA A 77 8.50 1.81 -2.17
CA ALA A 77 8.97 1.52 -0.83
C ALA A 77 8.71 2.64 0.19
N ALA A 78 8.68 3.90 -0.26
CA ALA A 78 8.50 5.06 0.62
C ALA A 78 7.03 5.35 0.92
N VAL A 79 6.14 5.19 -0.07
CA VAL A 79 4.74 5.58 0.06
C VAL A 79 3.92 4.48 0.72
N SER A 80 3.40 4.78 1.90
CA SER A 80 2.37 3.98 2.57
C SER A 80 1.03 4.62 2.27
N TYR A 81 0.20 3.94 1.49
CA TYR A 81 -1.10 4.48 1.13
C TYR A 81 -2.19 3.85 2.01
N ASP A 82 -2.94 4.71 2.69
CA ASP A 82 -4.15 4.35 3.41
C ASP A 82 -5.37 4.73 2.56
N LEU A 83 -6.08 3.71 2.08
CA LEU A 83 -7.29 3.90 1.26
C LEU A 83 -8.47 4.45 2.05
N ARG A 84 -8.38 4.48 3.39
CA ARG A 84 -9.47 4.95 4.28
C ARG A 84 -10.83 4.41 3.88
N LEU A 85 -10.85 3.12 3.50
CA LEU A 85 -12.07 2.48 3.00
C LEU A 85 -13.20 2.60 4.04
N PRO A 86 -14.43 2.85 3.60
CA PRO A 86 -15.55 2.97 4.51
C PRO A 86 -15.82 1.65 5.23
N ASP A 87 -16.31 1.74 6.46
CA ASP A 87 -16.82 0.58 7.18
C ASP A 87 -18.16 0.15 6.56
N LEU A 88 -18.11 -0.89 5.74
CA LEU A 88 -19.28 -1.41 5.05
C LEU A 88 -20.24 -2.19 5.97
N SER A 89 -19.84 -2.49 7.21
CA SER A 89 -20.73 -3.15 8.18
C SER A 89 -21.88 -2.24 8.63
N SER A 90 -21.68 -0.93 8.55
CA SER A 90 -22.66 0.09 8.90
C SER A 90 -23.50 0.58 7.70
N ALA A 91 -23.10 0.25 6.48
CA ALA A 91 -23.81 0.63 5.26
C ALA A 91 -25.06 -0.24 5.06
N ALA A 92 -26.12 0.34 4.49
CA ALA A 92 -27.26 -0.44 4.02
C ALA A 92 -26.78 -1.47 2.99
N ARG A 93 -27.21 -2.73 3.12
CA ARG A 93 -26.69 -3.84 2.31
C ARG A 93 -26.86 -3.65 0.82
N ASP A 94 -27.85 -2.88 0.38
CA ASP A 94 -28.14 -2.52 -1.00
C ASP A 94 -27.36 -1.30 -1.51
N GLU A 95 -26.64 -0.59 -0.62
CA GLU A 95 -25.86 0.61 -0.95
C GLU A 95 -24.33 0.38 -0.91
N VAL A 96 -23.87 -0.81 -0.58
CA VAL A 96 -22.44 -1.14 -0.45
C VAL A 96 -21.65 -0.77 -1.70
N GLY A 97 -22.16 -1.13 -2.88
CA GLY A 97 -21.52 -0.84 -4.16
C GLY A 97 -21.48 0.66 -4.47
N HIS A 98 -22.56 1.37 -4.23
CA HIS A 98 -22.65 2.82 -4.38
C HIS A 98 -21.63 3.53 -3.47
N THR A 99 -21.64 3.18 -2.20
CA THR A 99 -20.74 3.74 -1.18
C THR A 99 -19.26 3.55 -1.56
N LEU A 100 -18.90 2.33 -1.98
CA LEU A 100 -17.49 2.03 -2.34
C LEU A 100 -17.05 2.76 -3.60
N VAL A 101 -17.89 2.85 -4.64
CA VAL A 101 -17.57 3.55 -5.88
C VAL A 101 -17.47 5.07 -5.64
N THR A 102 -18.39 5.64 -4.88
CA THR A 102 -18.34 7.07 -4.53
C THR A 102 -17.08 7.42 -3.75
N HIS A 103 -16.73 6.62 -2.75
CA HIS A 103 -15.49 6.78 -1.99
C HIS A 103 -14.26 6.67 -2.89
N PHE A 104 -14.22 5.67 -3.75
CA PHE A 104 -13.13 5.46 -4.70
C PHE A 104 -12.91 6.69 -5.59
N LEU A 105 -13.97 7.23 -6.17
CA LEU A 105 -13.88 8.41 -7.04
C LEU A 105 -13.38 9.64 -6.29
N ALA A 106 -13.90 9.90 -5.08
CA ALA A 106 -13.46 11.02 -4.24
C ALA A 106 -11.95 10.92 -3.95
N MET A 107 -11.51 9.74 -3.53
CA MET A 107 -10.11 9.48 -3.20
C MET A 107 -9.17 9.69 -4.40
N TRP A 108 -9.53 9.20 -5.59
CA TRP A 108 -8.71 9.34 -6.80
C TRP A 108 -8.65 10.77 -7.34
N GLU A 109 -9.67 11.58 -7.11
CA GLU A 109 -9.69 12.98 -7.54
C GLU A 109 -8.95 13.91 -6.58
N GLU A 110 -8.83 13.52 -5.32
CA GLU A 110 -8.11 14.28 -4.30
C GLU A 110 -6.62 13.95 -4.21
N ASN A 111 -6.17 12.81 -4.77
CA ASN A 111 -4.81 12.29 -4.54
C ASN A 111 -4.10 11.91 -5.84
N GLU A 112 -3.25 12.80 -6.33
CA GLU A 112 -2.40 12.54 -7.52
C GLU A 112 -1.42 11.38 -7.30
N GLU A 113 -1.05 11.10 -6.06
CA GLU A 113 -0.13 10.01 -5.69
C GLU A 113 -0.70 8.62 -6.04
N LEU A 114 -2.02 8.45 -6.01
CA LEU A 114 -2.67 7.20 -6.45
C LEU A 114 -2.43 6.93 -7.94
N THR A 115 -2.47 7.97 -8.75
CA THR A 115 -2.20 7.88 -10.18
C THR A 115 -0.73 7.47 -10.42
N ALA A 116 0.20 8.05 -9.66
CA ALA A 116 1.62 7.66 -9.69
C ALA A 116 1.81 6.22 -9.22
N MET A 117 1.15 5.82 -8.12
CA MET A 117 1.21 4.45 -7.59
C MET A 117 0.69 3.42 -8.60
N LEU A 118 -0.41 3.72 -9.29
CA LEU A 118 -0.95 2.81 -10.32
C LEU A 118 0.01 2.66 -11.51
N ARG A 119 0.63 3.75 -11.97
CA ARG A 119 1.65 3.69 -13.02
C ARG A 119 2.85 2.83 -12.61
N VAL A 120 3.35 3.06 -11.39
CA VAL A 120 4.47 2.32 -10.83
C VAL A 120 4.10 0.84 -10.63
N GLY A 121 2.91 0.56 -10.11
CA GLY A 121 2.39 -0.79 -9.91
C GLY A 121 2.25 -1.60 -11.20
N ALA A 122 1.92 -0.91 -12.31
CA ALA A 122 1.80 -1.54 -13.62
C ALA A 122 3.15 -1.81 -14.32
N THR A 123 4.23 -1.13 -13.93
CA THR A 123 5.52 -1.13 -14.67
C THR A 123 6.72 -1.59 -13.83
N ASN A 124 6.57 -1.72 -12.52
CA ASN A 124 7.66 -2.04 -11.59
C ASN A 124 7.22 -3.12 -10.59
N GLN A 125 8.06 -4.12 -10.38
CA GLN A 125 7.74 -5.23 -9.50
C GLN A 125 7.48 -4.79 -8.05
N GLY A 126 8.32 -3.91 -7.49
CA GLY A 126 8.11 -3.39 -6.13
C GLY A 126 6.80 -2.61 -5.99
N GLY A 127 6.39 -1.90 -7.05
CA GLY A 127 5.08 -1.24 -7.12
C GLY A 127 3.93 -2.24 -7.16
N ALA A 128 4.06 -3.32 -7.93
CA ALA A 128 3.06 -4.38 -7.98
C ALA A 128 2.92 -5.10 -6.62
N GLU A 129 4.05 -5.41 -5.96
CA GLU A 129 4.07 -5.99 -4.61
C GLU A 129 3.36 -5.07 -3.60
N ARG A 130 3.60 -3.76 -3.67
CA ARG A 130 2.94 -2.78 -2.80
C ARG A 130 1.42 -2.72 -3.05
N MET A 131 0.98 -2.76 -4.30
CA MET A 131 -0.46 -2.83 -4.62
C MET A 131 -1.11 -4.12 -4.10
N GLN A 132 -0.39 -5.26 -4.15
CA GLN A 132 -0.87 -6.53 -3.58
C GLN A 132 -0.98 -6.46 -2.04
N GLU A 133 -0.06 -5.75 -1.36
CA GLU A 133 -0.15 -5.50 0.08
C GLU A 133 -1.38 -4.65 0.41
N ILE A 134 -1.58 -3.52 -0.27
CA ILE A 134 -2.77 -2.67 -0.10
C ILE A 134 -4.06 -3.48 -0.31
N PHE A 135 -4.12 -4.29 -1.37
CA PHE A 135 -5.25 -5.17 -1.60
C PHE A 135 -5.51 -6.12 -0.43
N ARG A 136 -4.46 -6.79 0.04
CA ARG A 136 -4.54 -7.80 1.10
C ARG A 136 -4.88 -7.21 2.46
N GLU A 137 -4.30 -6.05 2.77
CA GLU A 137 -4.42 -5.41 4.09
C GLU A 137 -5.66 -4.54 4.22
N GLN A 138 -6.12 -3.94 3.12
CA GLN A 138 -7.19 -2.95 3.17
C GLN A 138 -8.47 -3.38 2.44
N LEU A 139 -8.40 -3.77 1.16
CA LEU A 139 -9.60 -4.11 0.40
C LEU A 139 -10.21 -5.46 0.80
N LEU A 140 -9.40 -6.49 0.98
CA LEU A 140 -9.88 -7.83 1.32
C LEU A 140 -10.65 -7.90 2.64
N PRO A 141 -10.22 -7.23 3.75
CA PRO A 141 -11.01 -7.18 4.98
C PRO A 141 -12.38 -6.54 4.79
N VAL A 142 -12.46 -5.45 4.01
CA VAL A 142 -13.72 -4.76 3.70
C VAL A 142 -14.65 -5.65 2.86
N ALA A 143 -14.10 -6.35 1.87
CA ALA A 143 -14.88 -7.31 1.07
C ALA A 143 -15.44 -8.47 1.93
N ARG A 144 -14.68 -8.96 2.92
CA ARG A 144 -15.15 -9.98 3.86
C ARG A 144 -16.35 -9.56 4.69
N GLN A 145 -16.45 -8.29 5.06
CA GLN A 145 -17.58 -7.75 5.82
C GLN A 145 -18.88 -7.75 4.99
N ALA A 146 -18.77 -7.44 3.69
CA ALA A 146 -19.94 -7.32 2.80
C ALA A 146 -20.36 -8.67 2.18
N CYS A 147 -19.43 -9.62 2.07
CA CYS A 147 -19.64 -10.87 1.36
C CYS A 147 -20.52 -11.85 2.15
N PRO A 148 -21.56 -12.47 1.53
CA PRO A 148 -22.38 -13.49 2.19
C PRO A 148 -21.60 -14.74 2.61
N ASP A 149 -20.58 -15.10 1.82
CA ASP A 149 -19.69 -16.23 2.06
C ASP A 149 -18.23 -15.73 2.15
N PRO A 150 -17.63 -15.72 3.35
CA PRO A 150 -16.26 -15.26 3.56
C PRO A 150 -15.19 -15.99 2.72
N GLU A 151 -15.42 -17.24 2.34
CA GLU A 151 -14.50 -18.02 1.51
C GLU A 151 -14.42 -17.47 0.08
N GLN A 152 -15.47 -16.82 -0.39
CA GLN A 152 -15.51 -16.17 -1.70
C GLN A 152 -14.94 -14.74 -1.69
N ALA A 153 -14.70 -14.16 -0.52
CA ALA A 153 -14.27 -12.77 -0.41
C ALA A 153 -12.98 -12.45 -1.21
N PRO A 154 -11.95 -13.30 -1.27
CA PRO A 154 -10.77 -13.01 -2.10
C PRO A 154 -11.09 -12.88 -3.59
N THR A 155 -11.90 -13.79 -4.14
CA THR A 155 -12.32 -13.75 -5.55
C THR A 155 -13.16 -12.52 -5.85
N ARG A 156 -14.12 -12.22 -4.98
CA ARG A 156 -15.03 -11.08 -5.12
C ARG A 156 -14.29 -9.74 -4.99
N ALA A 157 -13.37 -9.64 -4.03
CA ALA A 157 -12.47 -8.48 -3.90
C ALA A 157 -11.60 -8.31 -5.15
N GLY A 158 -11.09 -9.40 -5.73
CA GLY A 158 -10.33 -9.37 -6.98
C GLY A 158 -11.14 -8.82 -8.16
N LEU A 159 -12.42 -9.22 -8.28
CA LEU A 159 -13.34 -8.67 -9.30
C LEU A 159 -13.60 -7.17 -9.08
N VAL A 160 -13.85 -6.74 -7.84
CA VAL A 160 -14.01 -5.33 -7.49
C VAL A 160 -12.74 -4.54 -7.84
N ALA A 161 -11.56 -5.02 -7.43
CA ALA A 161 -10.29 -4.39 -7.76
C ALA A 161 -10.09 -4.25 -9.27
N SER A 162 -10.43 -5.29 -10.05
CA SER A 162 -10.31 -5.26 -11.51
C SER A 162 -11.17 -4.16 -12.14
N GLN A 163 -12.40 -3.97 -11.67
CA GLN A 163 -13.28 -2.91 -12.16
C GLN A 163 -12.77 -1.51 -11.77
N LEU A 164 -12.45 -1.32 -10.50
CA LEU A 164 -12.03 -0.02 -9.97
C LEU A 164 -10.66 0.40 -10.54
N LEU A 165 -9.68 -0.49 -10.57
CA LEU A 165 -8.37 -0.20 -11.16
C LEU A 165 -8.44 -0.03 -12.68
N GLY A 166 -9.31 -0.76 -13.37
CA GLY A 166 -9.58 -0.55 -14.79
C GLY A 166 -10.15 0.84 -15.07
N LEU A 167 -11.11 1.30 -14.26
CA LEU A 167 -11.63 2.67 -14.32
C LEU A 167 -10.53 3.69 -14.03
N ALA A 168 -9.75 3.48 -12.97
CA ALA A 168 -8.65 4.39 -12.63
C ALA A 168 -7.61 4.49 -13.76
N LEU A 169 -7.22 3.36 -14.32
CA LEU A 169 -6.27 3.32 -15.44
C LEU A 169 -6.81 4.09 -16.65
N THR A 170 -8.04 3.83 -17.04
CA THR A 170 -8.65 4.43 -18.25
C THR A 170 -8.94 5.92 -18.08
N ARG A 171 -9.40 6.33 -16.89
CA ARG A 171 -9.79 7.71 -16.61
C ARG A 171 -8.63 8.62 -16.23
N TYR A 172 -7.76 8.18 -15.31
CA TYR A 172 -6.74 9.06 -14.70
C TYR A 172 -5.35 8.87 -15.30
N VAL A 173 -5.02 7.66 -15.79
CA VAL A 173 -3.69 7.38 -16.38
C VAL A 173 -3.71 7.54 -17.89
N LEU A 174 -4.54 6.76 -18.60
CA LEU A 174 -4.62 6.76 -20.06
C LEU A 174 -5.47 7.92 -20.60
N ARG A 175 -6.35 8.50 -19.77
CA ARG A 175 -7.22 9.62 -20.09
C ARG A 175 -8.05 9.38 -21.36
N ILE A 176 -8.63 8.20 -21.47
CA ILE A 176 -9.49 7.82 -22.62
C ILE A 176 -10.72 8.75 -22.62
N PRO A 177 -10.96 9.54 -23.70
CA PRO A 177 -11.94 10.62 -23.69
C PRO A 177 -13.33 10.22 -23.21
N PRO A 178 -13.95 9.09 -23.60
CA PRO A 178 -15.24 8.67 -23.07
C PRO A 178 -15.23 8.43 -21.56
N ALA A 179 -14.15 7.85 -21.01
CA ALA A 179 -14.03 7.61 -19.56
C ALA A 179 -13.80 8.90 -18.78
N VAL A 180 -13.08 9.87 -19.36
CA VAL A 180 -12.87 11.19 -18.74
C VAL A 180 -14.15 12.04 -18.76
N ALA A 181 -14.97 11.92 -19.79
CA ALA A 181 -16.20 12.70 -19.95
C ALA A 181 -17.32 12.33 -18.98
N LEU A 182 -17.31 11.10 -18.42
CA LEU A 182 -18.33 10.67 -17.44
C LEU A 182 -18.26 11.51 -16.17
N THR A 183 -19.42 11.89 -15.63
CA THR A 183 -19.51 12.48 -14.30
C THR A 183 -19.36 11.42 -13.19
N ARG A 184 -19.16 11.86 -11.95
CA ARG A 184 -19.13 10.94 -10.80
C ARG A 184 -20.45 10.19 -10.65
N GLU A 185 -21.56 10.88 -10.83
CA GLU A 185 -22.91 10.33 -10.74
C GLU A 185 -23.12 9.26 -11.80
N GLU A 186 -22.77 9.54 -13.06
CA GLU A 186 -22.88 8.56 -14.14
C GLU A 186 -22.04 7.31 -13.86
N ILE A 187 -20.79 7.48 -13.42
CA ILE A 187 -19.93 6.34 -13.06
C ILE A 187 -20.54 5.54 -11.91
N THR A 188 -21.04 6.21 -10.88
CA THR A 188 -21.63 5.55 -9.72
C THR A 188 -22.91 4.80 -10.08
N VAL A 189 -23.75 5.36 -10.94
CA VAL A 189 -24.98 4.71 -11.43
C VAL A 189 -24.66 3.44 -12.24
N TRP A 190 -23.62 3.46 -13.09
CA TRP A 190 -23.26 2.31 -13.90
C TRP A 190 -22.41 1.27 -13.16
N LEU A 191 -21.41 1.70 -12.40
CA LEU A 191 -20.45 0.81 -11.77
C LEU A 191 -20.92 0.34 -10.40
N GLY A 192 -21.66 1.15 -9.65
CA GLY A 192 -22.20 0.80 -8.34
C GLY A 192 -22.94 -0.53 -8.32
N PRO A 193 -23.94 -0.77 -9.19
CA PRO A 193 -24.63 -2.07 -9.26
C PRO A 193 -23.71 -3.24 -9.58
N THR A 194 -22.67 -3.03 -10.38
CA THR A 194 -21.69 -4.07 -10.72
C THR A 194 -20.87 -4.47 -9.49
N VAL A 195 -20.33 -3.47 -8.78
CA VAL A 195 -19.57 -3.67 -7.52
C VAL A 195 -20.47 -4.27 -6.44
N GLN A 196 -21.72 -3.79 -6.35
CA GLN A 196 -22.74 -4.33 -5.46
C GLN A 196 -22.94 -5.83 -5.68
N ARG A 197 -23.17 -6.23 -6.93
CA ARG A 197 -23.33 -7.64 -7.29
C ARG A 197 -22.14 -8.48 -6.90
N TYR A 198 -20.91 -8.01 -7.17
CA TYR A 198 -19.71 -8.75 -6.80
C TYR A 198 -19.61 -8.97 -5.30
N LEU A 199 -19.93 -7.97 -4.48
CA LEU A 199 -19.78 -8.06 -3.04
C LEU A 199 -20.93 -8.81 -2.34
N THR A 200 -22.18 -8.60 -2.79
CA THR A 200 -23.35 -8.98 -1.98
C THR A 200 -24.24 -10.03 -2.60
N ALA A 201 -24.08 -10.41 -3.89
CA ALA A 201 -24.88 -11.44 -4.50
C ALA A 201 -24.66 -12.80 -3.80
N PRO A 202 -25.73 -13.61 -3.61
CA PRO A 202 -25.61 -14.91 -2.94
C PRO A 202 -24.80 -15.93 -3.74
N SER A 203 -24.78 -15.77 -5.06
CA SER A 203 -24.02 -16.64 -5.99
C SER A 203 -23.53 -15.84 -7.20
N PRO A 204 -22.55 -16.34 -7.96
CA PRO A 204 -22.07 -15.74 -9.21
C PRO A 204 -23.15 -15.49 -10.24
#